data_07a6c16386261f1d69e11eeac10083d4
#
_entry.id   07a6c16386261f1d69e11eeac10083d4
#
_cell.length_a   1.000
_cell.length_b   1.000
_cell.length_c   1.000
_cell.angle_alpha   90.00
_cell.angle_beta   90.00
_cell.angle_gamma   90.00
#
_symmetry.space_group_name_H-M   'P 1'
#
loop_
_entity.id
_entity.type
_entity.pdbx_description
1 polymer ?
#
loop_
_entity_poly.entity_id
_entity_poly.type
_entity_poly.pdbx_seq_one_letter_code
_entity_poly.pdbx_strand_id
1 'polypeptide(L)'
;MSATSPQHAAQPVWLVSDGRVLASARRATTRGERRRGLLGATHVDEPLVLEPCSWIHTVGMRTAIDVVYVAHDGTVLSTSHMRPWRVGPLTRNAHTIVEAAPGSIERWNVKPGDKLEVRNVKS
;
A
#
# COMPACT_ATOMS: atom_id res chain seq x y z
N MET A 1 27.95 -4.53 7.60
CA MET A 1 27.16 -4.41 7.37
C MET A 1 26.53 -4.17 7.01
N SER A 2 26.51 -3.91 6.77
CA SER A 2 25.74 -3.61 6.33
C SER A 2 25.03 -3.41 6.18
N ALA A 3 25.13 -3.29 6.16
CA ALA A 3 24.18 -3.09 5.81
C ALA A 3 23.18 -2.39 6.11
N THR A 4 23.22 -1.42 6.04
CA THR A 4 22.21 -0.83 6.12
C THR A 4 21.22 -1.25 5.57
N SER A 5 20.91 -1.86 5.88
CA SER A 5 20.10 -2.68 5.17
C SER A 5 18.79 -2.11 4.85
N PRO A 6 18.20 -2.59 3.82
CA PRO A 6 16.90 -2.16 3.37
C PRO A 6 15.83 -2.27 4.43
N GLN A 7 15.98 -3.11 5.40
CA GLN A 7 14.93 -3.24 6.38
C GLN A 7 14.84 -2.03 7.30
N HIS A 8 15.80 -1.12 7.23
CA HIS A 8 15.64 0.14 7.93
C HIS A 8 14.69 1.05 7.18
N ALA A 9 14.47 0.76 5.92
CA ALA A 9 13.72 1.62 5.06
C ALA A 9 12.23 1.35 5.11
N ALA A 10 11.82 0.12 5.40
CA ALA A 10 10.41 -0.23 5.43
C ALA A 10 10.07 -0.85 6.78
N GLN A 11 9.02 -0.36 7.38
CA GLN A 11 8.63 -0.78 8.72
C GLN A 11 7.47 -1.76 8.68
N PRO A 12 7.50 -2.81 9.53
CA PRO A 12 6.38 -3.74 9.58
C PRO A 12 5.18 -3.07 10.25
N VAL A 13 4.01 -3.30 9.69
CA VAL A 13 2.76 -2.77 10.20
C VAL A 13 1.66 -3.81 10.05
N TRP A 14 0.52 -3.56 10.71
CA TRP A 14 -0.70 -4.32 10.53
C TRP A 14 -1.71 -3.45 9.80
N LEU A 15 -2.43 -4.04 8.86
CA LEU A 15 -3.60 -3.41 8.25
C LEU A 15 -4.82 -3.91 9.00
N VAL A 16 -5.60 -2.99 9.54
CA VAL A 16 -6.74 -3.31 10.41
C VAL A 16 -7.97 -2.55 9.93
N SER A 17 -9.10 -3.23 9.87
CA SER A 17 -10.37 -2.60 9.54
C SER A 17 -11.44 -3.18 10.45
N ASP A 18 -12.19 -2.30 11.14
CA ASP A 18 -13.26 -2.70 12.04
C ASP A 18 -12.79 -3.72 13.07
N GLY A 19 -11.60 -3.48 13.64
CA GLY A 19 -11.03 -4.36 14.65
C GLY A 19 -10.50 -5.67 14.14
N ARG A 20 -10.57 -5.90 12.84
CA ARG A 20 -10.15 -7.13 12.19
C ARG A 20 -8.82 -6.90 11.50
N VAL A 21 -7.83 -7.75 11.76
CA VAL A 21 -6.54 -7.69 11.09
C VAL A 21 -6.69 -8.28 9.70
N LEU A 22 -6.43 -7.46 8.69
CA LEU A 22 -6.52 -7.88 7.30
C LEU A 22 -5.23 -8.56 6.84
N ALA A 23 -4.09 -8.00 7.22
CA ALA A 23 -2.81 -8.50 6.74
C ALA A 23 -1.67 -7.83 7.51
N SER A 24 -0.51 -8.47 7.49
CA SER A 24 0.73 -7.80 7.82
C SER A 24 1.22 -7.10 6.56
N ALA A 25 1.92 -5.99 6.72
CA ALA A 25 2.34 -5.17 5.61
C ALA A 25 3.63 -4.44 5.97
N ARG A 26 4.18 -3.72 5.00
CA ARG A 26 5.35 -2.88 5.23
C ARG A 26 5.02 -1.45 4.85
N ARG A 27 5.50 -0.51 5.65
CA ARG A 27 5.31 0.92 5.40
C ARG A 27 6.57 1.51 4.79
N ALA A 28 6.43 2.16 3.65
CA ALA A 28 7.50 2.91 3.01
C ALA A 28 7.27 4.40 3.31
N THR A 29 8.16 5.01 4.08
CA THR A 29 7.97 6.38 4.53
C THR A 29 8.99 7.35 3.93
N THR A 30 10.15 6.87 3.50
CA THR A 30 11.12 7.76 2.87
C THR A 30 10.74 8.01 1.43
N ARG A 31 11.22 9.12 0.89
CA ARG A 31 10.95 9.47 -0.49
C ARG A 31 11.43 8.38 -1.45
N GLY A 32 12.60 7.83 -1.18
CA GLY A 32 13.16 6.78 -2.04
C GLY A 32 12.32 5.52 -2.01
N GLU A 33 11.86 5.14 -0.82
CA GLU A 33 11.02 3.95 -0.68
C GLU A 33 9.70 4.11 -1.41
N ARG A 34 9.08 5.28 -1.25
CA ARG A 34 7.79 5.53 -1.92
C ARG A 34 7.96 5.53 -3.43
N ARG A 35 9.08 6.09 -3.91
CA ARG A 35 9.33 6.11 -5.36
C ARG A 35 9.56 4.72 -5.90
N ARG A 36 10.26 3.89 -5.14
CA ARG A 36 10.54 2.53 -5.58
C ARG A 36 9.27 1.68 -5.59
N GLY A 37 8.47 1.78 -4.51
CA GLY A 37 7.26 0.97 -4.40
C GLY A 37 7.51 -0.47 -4.73
N LEU A 38 6.72 -1.01 -5.64
CA LEU A 38 6.85 -2.39 -6.10
C LEU A 38 7.48 -2.48 -7.48
N LEU A 39 8.28 -1.46 -7.86
CA LEU A 39 8.91 -1.43 -9.16
C LEU A 39 9.67 -2.72 -9.42
N GLY A 40 9.42 -3.32 -10.57
CA GLY A 40 10.10 -4.56 -10.96
C GLY A 40 9.53 -5.82 -10.35
N ALA A 41 8.57 -5.70 -9.46
CA ALA A 41 7.99 -6.88 -8.81
C ALA A 41 7.26 -7.76 -9.80
N THR A 42 7.43 -9.07 -9.64
CA THR A 42 6.71 -10.07 -10.44
C THR A 42 5.54 -10.65 -9.64
N HIS A 43 5.52 -10.41 -8.35
CA HIS A 43 4.43 -10.83 -7.46
C HIS A 43 4.52 -9.98 -6.20
N VAL A 44 3.46 -9.99 -5.43
CA VAL A 44 3.37 -9.22 -4.19
C VAL A 44 3.11 -10.18 -3.05
N ASP A 45 4.13 -10.42 -2.23
CA ASP A 45 3.99 -11.32 -1.09
C ASP A 45 3.24 -10.66 0.05
N GLU A 46 3.47 -9.38 0.22
CA GLU A 46 3.00 -8.63 1.36
C GLU A 46 2.61 -7.23 0.91
N PRO A 47 1.49 -6.69 1.40
CA PRO A 47 1.11 -5.34 1.00
C PRO A 47 2.17 -4.31 1.37
N LEU A 48 2.24 -3.27 0.56
CA LEU A 48 3.12 -2.13 0.79
C LEU A 48 2.27 -0.90 1.05
N VAL A 49 2.56 -0.22 2.15
CA VAL A 49 1.87 1.01 2.53
C VAL A 49 2.77 2.18 2.20
N LEU A 50 2.28 3.07 1.34
CA LEU A 50 3.00 4.27 0.92
C LEU A 50 2.39 5.48 1.62
N GLU A 51 3.20 6.18 2.42
CA GLU A 51 2.67 7.23 3.28
C GLU A 51 3.74 8.26 3.56
N PRO A 52 3.53 9.55 3.27
CA PRO A 52 2.35 10.08 2.58
C PRO A 52 2.40 9.84 1.08
N CYS A 53 1.26 9.63 0.47
CA CYS A 53 1.19 9.36 -0.95
C CYS A 53 -0.23 9.61 -1.45
N SER A 54 -0.36 10.23 -2.62
CA SER A 54 -1.66 10.48 -3.21
C SER A 54 -1.74 10.05 -4.66
N TRP A 55 -0.67 9.48 -5.19
CA TRP A 55 -0.62 9.11 -6.60
C TRP A 55 0.39 8.01 -6.80
N ILE A 56 0.06 7.05 -7.65
CA ILE A 56 0.97 5.96 -8.00
C ILE A 56 0.88 5.64 -9.48
N HIS A 57 1.87 4.90 -9.95
CA HIS A 57 1.83 4.29 -11.27
C HIS A 57 2.43 2.88 -11.17
N THR A 58 2.12 2.07 -12.15
CA THR A 58 2.64 0.71 -12.24
C THR A 58 3.63 0.54 -13.39
N VAL A 59 4.21 1.65 -13.83
CA VAL A 59 5.23 1.64 -14.89
C VAL A 59 6.44 0.84 -14.39
N GLY A 60 6.85 -0.15 -15.17
CA GLY A 60 7.96 -1.00 -14.79
C GLY A 60 7.59 -2.21 -13.96
N MET A 61 6.34 -2.35 -13.56
CA MET A 61 5.90 -3.53 -12.84
C MET A 61 5.58 -4.66 -13.79
N ARG A 62 5.65 -5.87 -13.27
CA ARG A 62 5.39 -7.09 -14.05
C ARG A 62 4.16 -7.84 -13.58
N THR A 63 3.46 -7.31 -12.61
CA THR A 63 2.23 -7.90 -12.09
C THR A 63 1.21 -6.80 -11.87
N ALA A 64 -0.06 -7.17 -11.99
CA ALA A 64 -1.14 -6.28 -11.58
C ALA A 64 -1.16 -6.19 -10.06
N ILE A 65 -1.76 -5.13 -9.55
CA ILE A 65 -1.91 -4.94 -8.10
C ILE A 65 -3.29 -4.41 -7.80
N ASP A 66 -3.73 -4.65 -6.57
CA ASP A 66 -4.88 -3.98 -6.01
C ASP A 66 -4.38 -2.77 -5.23
N VAL A 67 -5.13 -1.67 -5.29
CA VAL A 67 -4.72 -0.41 -4.69
C VAL A 67 -5.86 0.14 -3.86
N VAL A 68 -5.56 0.54 -2.63
CA VAL A 68 -6.54 1.18 -1.75
C VAL A 68 -6.05 2.58 -1.44
N TYR A 69 -6.90 3.58 -1.71
CA TYR A 69 -6.59 4.98 -1.44
C TYR A 69 -7.27 5.39 -0.15
N VAL A 70 -6.50 5.89 0.80
CA VAL A 70 -6.98 6.12 2.16
C VAL A 70 -6.70 7.57 2.55
N ALA A 71 -7.72 8.23 3.12
CA ALA A 71 -7.59 9.59 3.61
C ALA A 71 -6.80 9.62 4.90
N HIS A 72 -6.39 10.81 5.31
CA HIS A 72 -5.60 10.99 6.52
C HIS A 72 -6.29 10.43 7.77
N ASP A 73 -7.60 10.47 7.81
CA ASP A 73 -8.37 9.97 8.95
C ASP A 73 -8.65 8.47 8.90
N GLY A 74 -8.13 7.78 7.88
CA GLY A 74 -8.31 6.35 7.75
C GLY A 74 -9.50 5.94 6.88
N THR A 75 -10.25 6.89 6.34
CA THR A 75 -11.38 6.56 5.48
C THR A 75 -10.90 6.09 4.12
N VAL A 76 -11.38 4.94 3.68
CA VAL A 76 -11.09 4.44 2.34
C VAL A 76 -11.83 5.31 1.34
N LEU A 77 -11.08 5.96 0.46
CA LEU A 77 -11.65 6.87 -0.53
C LEU A 77 -12.06 6.12 -1.78
N SER A 78 -11.21 5.21 -2.24
CA SER A 78 -11.47 4.45 -3.44
C SER A 78 -10.56 3.23 -3.47
N THR A 79 -10.91 2.28 -4.33
CA THR A 79 -10.10 1.09 -4.57
C THR A 79 -9.97 0.92 -6.07
N SER A 80 -8.90 0.25 -6.48
CA SER A 80 -8.61 0.09 -7.89
C SER A 80 -7.81 -1.18 -8.12
N HIS A 81 -8.00 -1.77 -9.29
CA HIS A 81 -7.15 -2.87 -9.75
C HIS A 81 -6.34 -2.31 -10.91
N MET A 82 -5.01 -2.31 -10.79
CA MET A 82 -4.15 -1.70 -11.80
C MET A 82 -3.28 -2.76 -12.46
N ARG A 83 -3.39 -2.83 -13.77
CA ARG A 83 -2.48 -3.65 -14.58
C ARG A 83 -1.11 -2.99 -14.62
N PRO A 84 -0.06 -3.75 -15.01
CA PRO A 84 1.26 -3.15 -15.20
C PRO A 84 1.23 -2.03 -16.24
N TRP A 85 2.16 -1.10 -16.11
CA TRP A 85 2.37 -0.03 -17.07
C TRP A 85 1.19 0.92 -17.18
N ARG A 86 0.56 1.20 -16.05
CA ARG A 86 -0.57 2.15 -15.98
C ARG A 86 -0.22 3.31 -15.06
N VAL A 87 -0.88 4.42 -15.30
CA VAL A 87 -0.81 5.60 -14.44
C VAL A 87 -2.16 5.72 -13.76
N GLY A 88 -2.13 5.79 -12.45
CA GLY A 88 -3.35 5.93 -11.68
C GLY A 88 -3.82 7.37 -11.60
N PRO A 89 -5.04 7.56 -11.13
CA PRO A 89 -5.55 8.91 -10.93
C PRO A 89 -4.87 9.58 -9.74
N LEU A 90 -4.73 10.89 -9.81
CA LEU A 90 -4.34 11.66 -8.66
C LEU A 90 -5.53 11.75 -7.73
N THR A 91 -5.36 11.28 -6.49
CA THR A 91 -6.42 11.30 -5.49
C THR A 91 -6.04 12.28 -4.41
N ARG A 92 -6.55 13.50 -4.54
CA ARG A 92 -6.07 14.63 -3.74
C ARG A 92 -6.18 14.45 -2.25
N ASN A 93 -7.23 13.82 -1.80
CA ASN A 93 -7.44 13.65 -0.37
C ASN A 93 -6.78 12.41 0.19
N ALA A 94 -6.11 11.63 -0.64
CA ALA A 94 -5.41 10.47 -0.17
C ALA A 94 -4.15 10.88 0.57
N HIS A 95 -3.90 10.21 1.68
CA HIS A 95 -2.68 10.38 2.45
C HIS A 95 -1.87 9.09 2.43
N THR A 96 -2.56 7.97 2.34
CA THR A 96 -1.96 6.65 2.36
C THR A 96 -2.47 5.85 1.18
N ILE A 97 -1.58 5.15 0.52
CA ILE A 97 -1.95 4.23 -0.55
C ILE A 97 -1.41 2.85 -0.18
N VAL A 98 -2.28 1.84 -0.26
CA VAL A 98 -1.89 0.47 0.00
C VAL A 98 -1.87 -0.28 -1.32
N GLU A 99 -0.71 -0.87 -1.64
CA GLU A 99 -0.53 -1.71 -2.81
C GLU A 99 -0.49 -3.15 -2.36
N ALA A 100 -1.31 -3.99 -2.96
CA ALA A 100 -1.44 -5.37 -2.51
C ALA A 100 -1.57 -6.32 -3.70
N ALA A 101 -1.46 -7.60 -3.43
CA ALA A 101 -1.62 -8.62 -4.47
C ALA A 101 -3.01 -8.56 -5.07
N PRO A 102 -3.14 -8.91 -6.35
CA PRO A 102 -4.45 -8.95 -6.99
C PRO A 102 -5.41 -9.83 -6.21
N GLY A 103 -6.64 -9.34 -6.03
CA GLY A 103 -7.66 -10.06 -5.27
C GLY A 103 -7.71 -9.72 -3.80
N SER A 104 -6.77 -8.92 -3.31
CA SER A 104 -6.73 -8.57 -1.89
C SER A 104 -7.94 -7.77 -1.46
N ILE A 105 -8.38 -6.81 -2.27
CA ILE A 105 -9.52 -5.97 -1.93
C ILE A 105 -10.75 -6.82 -1.71
N GLU A 106 -10.97 -7.80 -2.57
CA GLU A 106 -12.11 -8.68 -2.45
C GLU A 106 -11.99 -9.58 -1.21
N ARG A 107 -10.82 -10.17 -0.98
CA ARG A 107 -10.61 -11.02 0.19
C ARG A 107 -10.78 -10.25 1.48
N TRP A 108 -10.35 -9.00 1.50
CA TRP A 108 -10.45 -8.16 2.69
C TRP A 108 -11.84 -7.56 2.86
N ASN A 109 -12.64 -7.60 1.80
CA ASN A 109 -13.97 -7.00 1.77
C ASN A 109 -13.92 -5.50 2.10
N VAL A 110 -12.96 -4.80 1.48
CA VAL A 110 -12.74 -3.38 1.71
C VAL A 110 -13.48 -2.58 0.64
N LYS A 111 -14.20 -1.57 1.07
CA LYS A 111 -15.00 -0.71 0.19
C LYS A 111 -14.81 0.74 0.55
N PRO A 112 -15.04 1.66 -0.40
CA PRO A 112 -15.05 3.08 -0.07
C PRO A 112 -15.99 3.37 1.11
N GLY A 113 -15.53 4.19 2.02
CA GLY A 113 -16.25 4.50 3.25
C GLY A 113 -15.83 3.68 4.45
N ASP A 114 -15.18 2.55 4.24
CA ASP A 114 -14.66 1.75 5.35
C ASP A 114 -13.51 2.50 6.01
N LYS A 115 -13.19 2.09 7.23
CA LYS A 115 -12.01 2.60 7.93
C LYS A 115 -10.89 1.59 7.82
N LEU A 116 -9.73 2.05 7.40
CA LEU A 116 -8.53 1.23 7.32
C LEU A 116 -7.46 1.90 8.18
N GLU A 117 -6.98 1.16 9.15
CA GLU A 117 -5.96 1.65 10.05
C GLU A 117 -4.64 0.95 9.74
N VAL A 118 -3.56 1.72 9.69
CA VAL A 118 -2.21 1.19 9.60
C VAL A 118 -1.61 1.26 10.99
N ARG A 119 -1.42 0.11 11.60
CA ARG A 119 -0.99 0.03 13.00
C ARG A 119 0.43 -0.48 13.07
N ASN A 120 1.28 0.21 13.79
CA ASN A 120 2.67 -0.22 13.94
C ASN A 120 2.71 -1.54 14.70
N VAL A 121 3.62 -2.40 14.25
CA VAL A 121 3.91 -3.61 14.99
C VAL A 121 4.74 -3.21 16.20
N LYS A 122 4.29 -3.63 17.37
CA LYS A 122 4.97 -3.28 18.56
C LYS A 122 6.25 -4.05 18.68
N SER A 123 7.30 -3.41 18.96
CA SER A 123 8.58 -4.09 19.08
C SER A 123 8.90 -4.46 20.50
#